data_7ae30e01a239dba6d7aaf17d5e6aa026
#
_entry.id   7ae30e01a239dba6d7aaf17d5e6aa026
#
_cell.length_a   1.000
_cell.length_b   1.000
_cell.length_c   1.000
_cell.angle_alpha   90.00
_cell.angle_beta   90.00
_cell.angle_gamma   90.00
#
_symmetry.space_group_name_H-M   'P 1'
#
loop_
_entity.id
_entity.type
_entity.pdbx_description
1 polymer ?
#
loop_
_entity_poly.entity_id
_entity_poly.type
_entity_poly.pdbx_seq_one_letter_code
_entity_poly.pdbx_strand_id
1 'polypeptide(L)'
;MTPGAVFFRWAVHGVVGFSIAGFLFQQFGRHVGTSGSKKLFRSMPVTAALGILLILIYASVAIFADFIAPYSQAEIFKDANVLPGGNPDMGGNPAHFLGTDQIGRDILSRLIYGAQNTVGIAFVTTLLAFFIGISLGFLAATIGGALDQVLSRIVDMLMSIPQLIFALLLMTIATAWFGSEKGMVTLFMILIIAVLDSTRVFRLSRAVGMNIVVMDFFEAAKLRGEKLSYLIFSEIAPNAFAPLLAEFGLRFCFVFLTIASLSFLGIGIQPPLADWGTMVRDLSQFIAYAPFPVVGPLTASLPLMAAGAIALLTVAVNFVVDWMLHRASGLKE
;
A
#
# COMPACT_ATOMS: atom_id res chain seq x y z
N MET A 1 6.26 37.06 -6.86
CA MET A 1 5.12 36.14 -6.72
C MET A 1 5.06 35.69 -5.28
N THR A 2 3.90 35.70 -4.67
CA THR A 2 3.75 35.15 -3.31
C THR A 2 4.01 33.64 -3.30
N PRO A 3 4.59 33.06 -2.24
CA PRO A 3 4.86 31.61 -2.15
C PRO A 3 3.63 30.76 -2.45
N GLY A 4 2.44 31.23 -2.05
CA GLY A 4 1.17 30.55 -2.35
C GLY A 4 0.82 30.49 -3.84
N ALA A 5 1.13 31.56 -4.60
CA ALA A 5 0.88 31.57 -6.06
C ALA A 5 1.81 30.61 -6.82
N VAL A 6 3.05 30.46 -6.34
CA VAL A 6 4.01 29.48 -6.89
C VAL A 6 3.53 28.06 -6.62
N PHE A 7 3.15 27.76 -5.38
CA PHE A 7 2.62 26.45 -4.99
C PHE A 7 1.36 26.08 -5.78
N PHE A 8 0.40 27.01 -5.88
CA PHE A 8 -0.83 26.79 -6.66
C PHE A 8 -0.53 26.49 -8.13
N ARG A 9 0.41 27.22 -8.74
CA ARG A 9 0.83 26.97 -10.12
C ARG A 9 1.43 25.57 -10.30
N TRP A 10 2.31 25.12 -9.41
CA TRP A 10 2.89 23.77 -9.44
C TRP A 10 1.83 22.70 -9.24
N ALA A 11 0.89 22.89 -8.32
CA ALA A 11 -0.21 21.96 -8.09
C ALA A 11 -1.10 21.82 -9.35
N VAL A 12 -1.45 22.94 -10.00
CA VAL A 12 -2.23 22.92 -11.26
C VAL A 12 -1.47 22.19 -12.37
N HIS A 13 -0.17 22.47 -12.56
CA HIS A 13 0.62 21.76 -13.57
C HIS A 13 0.73 20.26 -13.26
N GLY A 14 0.86 19.89 -12.00
CA GLY A 14 0.84 18.48 -11.55
C GLY A 14 -0.46 17.78 -11.92
N VAL A 15 -1.60 18.36 -11.55
CA VAL A 15 -2.92 17.80 -11.86
C VAL A 15 -3.14 17.67 -13.37
N VAL A 16 -2.79 18.70 -14.14
CA VAL A 16 -2.89 18.67 -15.61
C VAL A 16 -1.98 17.60 -16.19
N GLY A 17 -0.72 17.51 -15.73
CA GLY A 17 0.24 16.51 -16.19
C GLY A 17 -0.25 15.07 -15.91
N PHE A 18 -0.73 14.80 -14.70
CA PHE A 18 -1.30 13.50 -14.34
C PHE A 18 -2.56 13.16 -15.16
N SER A 19 -3.44 14.14 -15.39
CA SER A 19 -4.62 13.94 -16.22
C SER A 19 -4.27 13.59 -17.67
N ILE A 20 -3.27 14.27 -18.23
CA ILE A 20 -2.74 13.97 -19.58
C ILE A 20 -2.12 12.57 -19.62
N ALA A 21 -1.30 12.21 -18.63
CA ALA A 21 -0.69 10.88 -18.56
C ALA A 21 -1.74 9.76 -18.48
N GLY A 22 -2.75 9.92 -17.63
CA GLY A 22 -3.87 8.98 -17.54
C GLY A 22 -4.66 8.86 -18.86
N PHE A 23 -4.93 9.98 -19.52
CA PHE A 23 -5.60 10.01 -20.83
C PHE A 23 -4.77 9.31 -21.90
N LEU A 24 -3.48 9.61 -22.00
CA LEU A 24 -2.59 8.95 -22.97
C LEU A 24 -2.48 7.45 -22.72
N PHE A 25 -2.36 7.03 -21.48
CA PHE A 25 -2.33 5.61 -21.12
C PHE A 25 -3.66 4.92 -21.45
N GLN A 26 -4.79 5.56 -21.20
CA GLN A 26 -6.11 5.06 -21.60
C GLN A 26 -6.22 4.91 -23.12
N GLN A 27 -5.78 5.89 -23.90
CA GLN A 27 -5.78 5.83 -25.36
C GLN A 27 -4.86 4.71 -25.86
N PHE A 28 -3.66 4.58 -25.30
CA PHE A 28 -2.76 3.48 -25.62
C PHE A 28 -3.43 2.12 -25.39
N GLY A 29 -4.05 1.89 -24.23
CA GLY A 29 -4.74 0.64 -23.91
C GLY A 29 -5.97 0.35 -24.80
N ARG A 30 -6.61 1.39 -25.35
CA ARG A 30 -7.72 1.24 -26.32
C ARG A 30 -7.27 0.68 -27.68
N HIS A 31 -6.02 0.89 -28.06
CA HIS A 31 -5.47 0.51 -29.35
C HIS A 31 -4.57 -0.72 -29.28
N VAL A 32 -3.88 -0.91 -28.17
CA VAL A 32 -2.91 -2.00 -27.97
C VAL A 32 -3.50 -3.05 -27.02
N GLY A 33 -3.27 -4.33 -27.35
CA GLY A 33 -3.68 -5.46 -26.51
C GLY A 33 -4.77 -6.36 -27.11
N THR A 34 -5.28 -7.27 -26.30
CA THR A 34 -6.34 -8.22 -26.69
C THR A 34 -7.71 -7.55 -26.75
N SER A 35 -8.68 -8.20 -27.40
CA SER A 35 -10.07 -7.69 -27.49
C SER A 35 -10.68 -7.39 -26.12
N GLY A 36 -10.35 -8.19 -25.10
CA GLY A 36 -10.81 -8.01 -23.72
C GLY A 36 -10.20 -6.76 -23.06
N SER A 37 -8.88 -6.57 -23.19
CA SER A 37 -8.21 -5.39 -22.63
C SER A 37 -8.68 -4.09 -23.30
N LYS A 38 -8.85 -4.08 -24.62
CA LYS A 38 -9.40 -2.93 -25.36
C LYS A 38 -10.79 -2.53 -24.88
N LYS A 39 -11.67 -3.51 -24.64
CA LYS A 39 -13.02 -3.28 -24.09
C LYS A 39 -12.94 -2.71 -22.67
N LEU A 40 -12.00 -3.20 -21.84
CA LEU A 40 -11.76 -2.72 -20.49
C LEU A 40 -11.36 -1.23 -20.51
N PHE A 41 -10.33 -0.86 -21.29
CA PHE A 41 -9.86 0.51 -21.40
C PHE A 41 -10.88 1.49 -22.01
N ARG A 42 -11.82 0.99 -22.84
CA ARG A 42 -12.93 1.81 -23.36
C ARG A 42 -13.97 2.18 -22.30
N SER A 43 -14.22 1.28 -21.34
CA SER A 43 -15.19 1.50 -20.25
C SER A 43 -14.59 2.15 -19.00
N MET A 44 -13.27 2.38 -18.97
CA MET A 44 -12.55 2.88 -17.82
C MET A 44 -12.50 4.41 -17.82
N PRO A 45 -12.76 5.11 -16.70
CA PRO A 45 -12.53 6.55 -16.60
C PRO A 45 -11.02 6.88 -16.60
N VAL A 46 -10.67 8.11 -16.96
CA VAL A 46 -9.27 8.57 -17.00
C VAL A 46 -8.59 8.46 -15.64
N THR A 47 -9.33 8.69 -14.55
CA THR A 47 -8.83 8.54 -13.17
C THR A 47 -8.37 7.12 -12.87
N ALA A 48 -9.17 6.11 -13.23
CA ALA A 48 -8.80 4.71 -13.05
C ALA A 48 -7.63 4.30 -13.96
N ALA A 49 -7.56 4.81 -15.20
CA ALA A 49 -6.43 4.59 -16.08
C ALA A 49 -5.14 5.18 -15.48
N LEU A 50 -5.20 6.39 -14.93
CA LEU A 50 -4.09 6.99 -14.19
C LEU A 50 -3.71 6.14 -12.98
N GLY A 51 -4.69 5.67 -12.20
CA GLY A 51 -4.44 4.79 -11.05
C GLY A 51 -3.68 3.52 -11.44
N ILE A 52 -4.11 2.84 -12.50
CA ILE A 52 -3.41 1.64 -13.00
C ILE A 52 -1.99 1.98 -13.48
N LEU A 53 -1.81 3.07 -14.22
CA LEU A 53 -0.49 3.51 -14.68
C LEU A 53 0.45 3.74 -13.49
N LEU A 54 0.01 4.45 -12.47
CA LEU A 54 0.80 4.70 -11.26
C LEU A 54 1.13 3.41 -10.53
N ILE A 55 0.16 2.51 -10.32
CA ILE A 55 0.40 1.22 -9.69
C ILE A 55 1.45 0.41 -10.47
N LEU A 56 1.39 0.41 -11.80
CA LEU A 56 2.38 -0.27 -12.63
C LEU A 56 3.77 0.36 -12.51
N ILE A 57 3.86 1.69 -12.43
CA ILE A 57 5.14 2.39 -12.19
C ILE A 57 5.71 1.98 -10.83
N TYR A 58 4.90 2.02 -9.76
CA TYR A 58 5.36 1.63 -8.42
C TYR A 58 5.78 0.15 -8.38
N ALA A 59 5.01 -0.73 -8.99
CA ALA A 59 5.35 -2.15 -9.09
C ALA A 59 6.67 -2.36 -9.87
N SER A 60 6.85 -1.63 -10.98
CA SER A 60 8.09 -1.69 -11.76
C SER A 60 9.29 -1.20 -10.96
N VAL A 61 9.16 -0.05 -10.27
CA VAL A 61 10.22 0.47 -9.40
C VAL A 61 10.52 -0.51 -8.26
N ALA A 62 9.51 -1.12 -7.66
CA ALA A 62 9.70 -2.10 -6.58
C ALA A 62 10.41 -3.37 -7.05
N ILE A 63 10.06 -3.89 -8.24
CA ILE A 63 10.66 -5.11 -8.80
C ILE A 63 12.09 -4.87 -9.28
N PHE A 64 12.33 -3.73 -9.91
CA PHE A 64 13.62 -3.40 -10.51
C PHE A 64 14.48 -2.46 -9.65
N ALA A 65 14.18 -2.33 -8.36
CA ALA A 65 14.89 -1.43 -7.44
C ALA A 65 16.41 -1.65 -7.48
N ASP A 66 16.86 -2.90 -7.44
CA ASP A 66 18.29 -3.27 -7.46
C ASP A 66 19.03 -2.87 -8.76
N PHE A 67 18.29 -2.67 -9.86
CA PHE A 67 18.85 -2.24 -11.15
C PHE A 67 18.77 -0.73 -11.36
N ILE A 68 17.78 -0.06 -10.73
CA ILE A 68 17.51 1.36 -10.93
C ILE A 68 18.25 2.21 -9.91
N ALA A 69 18.43 1.70 -8.66
CA ALA A 69 19.06 2.44 -7.58
C ALA A 69 20.55 2.62 -7.85
N PRO A 70 21.11 3.85 -7.73
CA PRO A 70 22.52 4.10 -7.92
C PRO A 70 23.42 3.35 -6.93
N TYR A 71 22.95 3.18 -5.69
CA TYR A 71 23.70 2.57 -4.58
C TYR A 71 22.82 1.60 -3.80
N SER A 72 23.47 0.72 -3.00
CA SER A 72 22.74 -0.17 -2.09
C SER A 72 22.03 0.63 -0.98
N GLN A 73 20.84 0.17 -0.58
CA GLN A 73 20.06 0.80 0.51
C GLN A 73 20.79 0.81 1.87
N ALA A 74 21.76 -0.10 2.06
CA ALA A 74 22.51 -0.25 3.30
C ALA A 74 23.87 0.47 3.27
N GLU A 75 24.28 0.98 2.11
CA GLU A 75 25.59 1.62 1.93
C GLU A 75 25.65 2.97 2.66
N ILE A 76 26.74 3.18 3.38
CA ILE A 76 26.97 4.38 4.19
C ILE A 76 28.24 5.05 3.66
N PHE A 77 28.10 6.29 3.24
CA PHE A 77 29.19 7.12 2.75
C PHE A 77 29.77 8.00 3.88
N LYS A 78 30.98 8.50 3.68
CA LYS A 78 31.65 9.39 4.66
C LYS A 78 30.93 10.73 4.81
N ASP A 79 30.32 11.21 3.73
CA ASP A 79 29.68 12.52 3.68
C ASP A 79 28.21 12.42 4.08
N ALA A 80 27.93 12.74 5.34
CA ALA A 80 26.58 12.82 5.87
C ALA A 80 25.97 14.20 5.65
N ASN A 81 24.62 14.28 5.54
CA ASN A 81 23.84 15.51 5.33
C ASN A 81 24.28 16.31 4.09
N VAL A 82 24.73 15.65 3.04
CA VAL A 82 24.99 16.29 1.75
C VAL A 82 23.69 16.87 1.21
N LEU A 83 23.74 18.14 0.76
CA LEU A 83 22.57 18.83 0.25
C LEU A 83 22.22 18.37 -1.18
N PRO A 84 20.94 18.38 -1.56
CA PRO A 84 20.50 17.98 -2.90
C PRO A 84 20.94 18.98 -3.98
N GLY A 85 20.97 18.52 -5.23
CA GLY A 85 21.27 19.33 -6.40
C GLY A 85 22.67 19.13 -6.98
N GLY A 86 23.54 18.36 -6.31
CA GLY A 86 24.84 17.96 -6.85
C GLY A 86 25.89 19.08 -7.01
N ASN A 87 25.61 20.31 -6.55
CA ASN A 87 26.58 21.43 -6.66
C ASN A 87 27.47 21.50 -5.41
N PRO A 88 28.80 21.26 -5.53
CA PRO A 88 29.72 21.30 -4.41
C PRO A 88 29.80 22.68 -3.72
N ASP A 89 29.68 23.77 -4.47
CA ASP A 89 29.71 25.15 -3.93
C ASP A 89 28.53 25.43 -2.99
N MET A 90 27.48 24.59 -3.07
CA MET A 90 26.27 24.70 -2.27
C MET A 90 26.12 23.55 -1.26
N GLY A 91 27.19 22.83 -0.98
CA GLY A 91 27.17 21.68 -0.07
C GLY A 91 26.57 20.41 -0.65
N GLY A 92 26.41 20.34 -1.99
CA GLY A 92 25.98 19.16 -2.73
C GLY A 92 27.17 18.29 -3.17
N ASN A 93 26.86 17.09 -3.65
CA ASN A 93 27.83 16.18 -4.27
C ASN A 93 27.22 15.59 -5.55
N PRO A 94 27.87 15.71 -6.72
CA PRO A 94 27.36 15.12 -7.97
C PRO A 94 27.07 13.64 -7.91
N ALA A 95 27.75 12.90 -7.03
CA ALA A 95 27.51 11.48 -6.79
C ALA A 95 26.16 11.20 -6.10
N HIS A 96 25.59 12.17 -5.38
CA HIS A 96 24.36 12.05 -4.60
C HIS A 96 23.36 13.12 -5.01
N PHE A 97 22.57 12.86 -6.06
CA PHE A 97 21.69 13.86 -6.65
C PHE A 97 20.66 14.44 -5.66
N LEU A 98 20.05 13.61 -4.81
CA LEU A 98 19.15 14.06 -3.73
C LEU A 98 19.89 14.27 -2.39
N GLY A 99 21.21 14.14 -2.39
CA GLY A 99 22.02 14.23 -1.19
C GLY A 99 22.02 12.93 -0.37
N THR A 100 22.56 13.07 0.86
CA THR A 100 22.65 11.97 1.83
C THR A 100 21.89 12.30 3.12
N ASP A 101 21.47 11.27 3.83
CA ASP A 101 20.84 11.42 5.13
C ASP A 101 21.85 11.66 6.26
N GLN A 102 21.34 11.67 7.52
CA GLN A 102 22.15 11.96 8.73
C GLN A 102 23.33 11.04 8.95
N ILE A 103 23.29 9.83 8.43
CA ILE A 103 24.35 8.83 8.57
C ILE A 103 25.09 8.53 7.25
N GLY A 104 24.85 9.34 6.22
CA GLY A 104 25.56 9.24 4.94
C GLY A 104 24.96 8.22 3.96
N ARG A 105 23.68 7.88 4.03
CA ARG A 105 23.03 6.99 3.04
C ARG A 105 22.41 7.83 1.93
N ASP A 106 22.52 7.34 0.68
CA ASP A 106 21.97 8.03 -0.51
C ASP A 106 20.44 8.08 -0.49
N ILE A 107 19.88 9.30 -0.51
CA ILE A 107 18.42 9.52 -0.41
C ILE A 107 17.68 9.00 -1.63
N LEU A 108 18.23 9.15 -2.85
CA LEU A 108 17.60 8.68 -4.08
C LEU A 108 17.46 7.15 -4.08
N SER A 109 18.54 6.46 -3.77
CA SER A 109 18.55 4.99 -3.67
C SER A 109 17.54 4.51 -2.63
N ARG A 110 17.50 5.15 -1.46
CA ARG A 110 16.54 4.81 -0.41
C ARG A 110 15.09 5.10 -0.80
N LEU A 111 14.82 6.14 -1.59
CA LEU A 111 13.48 6.41 -2.10
C LEU A 111 13.00 5.31 -3.05
N ILE A 112 13.91 4.80 -3.89
CA ILE A 112 13.65 3.68 -4.82
C ILE A 112 13.43 2.38 -4.04
N TYR A 113 14.33 2.01 -3.13
CA TYR A 113 14.15 0.82 -2.29
C TYR A 113 12.96 0.91 -1.34
N GLY A 114 12.54 2.12 -0.97
CA GLY A 114 11.30 2.34 -0.22
C GLY A 114 10.07 1.79 -0.95
N ALA A 115 10.02 1.89 -2.29
CA ALA A 115 8.99 1.24 -3.07
C ALA A 115 9.00 -0.28 -2.90
N GLN A 116 10.18 -0.92 -2.98
CA GLN A 116 10.33 -2.36 -2.81
C GLN A 116 9.91 -2.83 -1.41
N ASN A 117 10.44 -2.18 -0.37
CA ASN A 117 10.23 -2.63 1.01
C ASN A 117 8.83 -2.26 1.52
N THR A 118 8.44 -0.97 1.41
CA THR A 118 7.16 -0.51 1.99
C THR A 118 5.97 -1.12 1.25
N VAL A 119 5.99 -1.08 -0.10
CA VAL A 119 4.88 -1.62 -0.92
C VAL A 119 4.88 -3.14 -0.89
N GLY A 120 6.07 -3.78 -1.00
CA GLY A 120 6.19 -5.23 -0.98
C GLY A 120 5.72 -5.85 0.33
N ILE A 121 6.16 -5.30 1.47
CA ILE A 121 5.73 -5.77 2.79
C ILE A 121 4.22 -5.56 2.98
N ALA A 122 3.69 -4.39 2.59
CA ALA A 122 2.26 -4.12 2.67
C ALA A 122 1.44 -5.10 1.81
N PHE A 123 1.92 -5.42 0.62
CA PHE A 123 1.25 -6.38 -0.28
C PHE A 123 1.20 -7.79 0.32
N VAL A 124 2.33 -8.29 0.81
CA VAL A 124 2.41 -9.61 1.48
C VAL A 124 1.53 -9.65 2.73
N THR A 125 1.56 -8.59 3.55
CA THR A 125 0.72 -8.46 4.74
C THR A 125 -0.77 -8.50 4.39
N THR A 126 -1.17 -7.78 3.33
CA THR A 126 -2.57 -7.76 2.86
C THR A 126 -3.01 -9.13 2.33
N LEU A 127 -2.15 -9.81 1.56
CA LEU A 127 -2.44 -11.17 1.09
C LEU A 127 -2.67 -12.13 2.26
N LEU A 128 -1.83 -12.05 3.28
CA LEU A 128 -1.96 -12.88 4.48
C LEU A 128 -3.24 -12.56 5.26
N ALA A 129 -3.58 -11.27 5.41
CA ALA A 129 -4.83 -10.84 6.04
C ALA A 129 -6.06 -11.36 5.29
N PHE A 130 -6.02 -11.34 3.96
CA PHE A 130 -7.09 -11.88 3.11
C PHE A 130 -7.18 -13.40 3.21
N PHE A 131 -6.07 -14.09 3.18
CA PHE A 131 -6.06 -15.54 3.35
C PHE A 131 -6.71 -15.96 4.67
N ILE A 132 -6.34 -15.33 5.79
CA ILE A 132 -6.91 -15.60 7.11
C ILE A 132 -8.40 -15.21 7.13
N GLY A 133 -8.72 -13.98 6.74
CA GLY A 133 -10.07 -13.43 6.85
C GLY A 133 -11.08 -14.16 5.96
N ILE A 134 -10.73 -14.46 4.70
CA ILE A 134 -11.60 -15.19 3.78
C ILE A 134 -11.79 -16.63 4.25
N SER A 135 -10.72 -17.32 4.65
CA SER A 135 -10.81 -18.70 5.08
C SER A 135 -11.73 -18.86 6.29
N LEU A 136 -11.53 -18.02 7.31
CA LEU A 136 -12.34 -18.05 8.52
C LEU A 136 -13.76 -17.53 8.29
N GLY A 137 -13.94 -16.49 7.44
CA GLY A 137 -15.23 -15.92 7.15
C GLY A 137 -16.14 -16.86 6.36
N PHE A 138 -15.62 -17.51 5.33
CA PHE A 138 -16.38 -18.51 4.58
C PHE A 138 -16.67 -19.78 5.41
N LEU A 139 -15.71 -20.18 6.25
CA LEU A 139 -15.92 -21.29 7.18
C LEU A 139 -17.06 -20.99 8.16
N ALA A 140 -17.07 -19.79 8.72
CA ALA A 140 -18.14 -19.33 9.62
C ALA A 140 -19.50 -19.28 8.91
N ALA A 141 -19.55 -18.76 7.67
CA ALA A 141 -20.79 -18.67 6.90
C ALA A 141 -21.33 -20.05 6.49
N THR A 142 -20.45 -21.02 6.21
CA THR A 142 -20.84 -22.35 5.71
C THR A 142 -21.27 -23.29 6.83
N ILE A 143 -20.54 -23.31 7.96
CA ILE A 143 -20.81 -24.19 9.10
C ILE A 143 -21.87 -23.57 10.02
N GLY A 144 -21.78 -22.26 10.26
CA GLY A 144 -22.71 -21.55 11.15
C GLY A 144 -22.60 -21.97 12.63
N GLY A 145 -23.67 -21.75 13.38
CA GLY A 145 -23.84 -22.23 14.75
C GLY A 145 -22.79 -21.70 15.74
N ALA A 146 -22.25 -22.59 16.59
CA ALA A 146 -21.30 -22.22 17.63
C ALA A 146 -19.97 -21.71 17.07
N LEU A 147 -19.49 -22.28 15.94
CA LEU A 147 -18.25 -21.85 15.30
C LEU A 147 -18.33 -20.39 14.85
N ASP A 148 -19.43 -20.04 14.18
CA ASP A 148 -19.68 -18.67 13.73
C ASP A 148 -19.72 -17.71 14.92
N GLN A 149 -20.43 -18.07 15.99
CA GLN A 149 -20.53 -17.24 17.18
C GLN A 149 -19.17 -17.01 17.84
N VAL A 150 -18.36 -18.05 18.02
CA VAL A 150 -17.03 -17.94 18.63
C VAL A 150 -16.09 -17.08 17.79
N LEU A 151 -15.99 -17.34 16.48
CA LEU A 151 -15.15 -16.56 15.58
C LEU A 151 -15.57 -15.08 15.54
N SER A 152 -16.88 -14.82 15.46
CA SER A 152 -17.40 -13.45 15.47
C SER A 152 -17.09 -12.74 16.79
N ARG A 153 -17.18 -13.39 17.94
CA ARG A 153 -16.81 -12.79 19.23
C ARG A 153 -15.31 -12.47 19.34
N ILE A 154 -14.44 -13.35 18.85
CA ILE A 154 -12.99 -13.08 18.79
C ILE A 154 -12.72 -11.86 17.93
N VAL A 155 -13.32 -11.78 16.74
CA VAL A 155 -13.20 -10.63 15.83
C VAL A 155 -13.71 -9.35 16.48
N ASP A 156 -14.84 -9.39 17.17
CA ASP A 156 -15.40 -8.23 17.88
C ASP A 156 -14.48 -7.73 19.00
N MET A 157 -13.86 -8.64 19.75
CA MET A 157 -12.85 -8.28 20.77
C MET A 157 -11.62 -7.61 20.14
N LEU A 158 -11.08 -8.16 19.05
CA LEU A 158 -9.93 -7.58 18.38
C LEU A 158 -10.24 -6.20 17.78
N MET A 159 -11.46 -5.99 17.28
CA MET A 159 -11.89 -4.72 16.71
C MET A 159 -12.31 -3.67 17.75
N SER A 160 -12.49 -4.04 19.02
CA SER A 160 -12.83 -3.09 20.09
C SER A 160 -11.66 -2.17 20.45
N ILE A 161 -10.44 -2.55 20.13
CA ILE A 161 -9.23 -1.75 20.36
C ILE A 161 -8.88 -1.02 19.06
N PRO A 162 -8.59 0.31 19.10
CA PRO A 162 -8.11 1.02 17.92
C PRO A 162 -6.87 0.34 17.31
N GLN A 163 -6.95 -0.05 16.04
CA GLN A 163 -5.97 -0.91 15.36
C GLN A 163 -4.52 -0.41 15.51
N LEU A 164 -4.28 0.90 15.31
CA LEU A 164 -2.93 1.45 15.38
C LEU A 164 -2.36 1.33 16.80
N ILE A 165 -3.17 1.60 17.84
CA ILE A 165 -2.74 1.49 19.23
C ILE A 165 -2.42 0.04 19.57
N PHE A 166 -3.25 -0.90 19.13
CA PHE A 166 -3.02 -2.31 19.39
C PHE A 166 -1.78 -2.82 18.64
N ALA A 167 -1.58 -2.41 17.39
CA ALA A 167 -0.37 -2.72 16.65
C ALA A 167 0.89 -2.16 17.33
N LEU A 168 0.85 -0.90 17.80
CA LEU A 168 1.94 -0.27 18.56
C LEU A 168 2.31 -1.10 19.81
N LEU A 169 1.31 -1.48 20.60
CA LEU A 169 1.52 -2.28 21.81
C LEU A 169 2.19 -3.63 21.47
N LEU A 170 1.64 -4.37 20.52
CA LEU A 170 2.17 -5.68 20.13
C LEU A 170 3.56 -5.57 19.50
N MET A 171 3.82 -4.53 18.69
CA MET A 171 5.13 -4.28 18.11
C MET A 171 6.17 -3.90 19.16
N THR A 172 5.79 -3.15 20.21
CA THR A 172 6.69 -2.84 21.33
C THR A 172 7.12 -4.12 22.04
N ILE A 173 6.20 -5.06 22.27
CA ILE A 173 6.49 -6.37 22.84
C ILE A 173 7.40 -7.17 21.91
N ALA A 174 7.08 -7.24 20.63
CA ALA A 174 7.88 -7.95 19.63
C ALA A 174 9.31 -7.39 19.55
N THR A 175 9.46 -6.08 19.58
CA THR A 175 10.78 -5.42 19.57
C THR A 175 11.56 -5.70 20.86
N ALA A 176 10.89 -5.76 22.01
CA ALA A 176 11.55 -6.09 23.28
C ALA A 176 12.07 -7.55 23.29
N TRP A 177 11.35 -8.48 22.66
CA TRP A 177 11.75 -9.90 22.60
C TRP A 177 12.79 -10.19 21.52
N PHE A 178 12.66 -9.58 20.34
CA PHE A 178 13.41 -9.92 19.11
C PHE A 178 14.20 -8.75 18.55
N GLY A 179 14.39 -7.67 19.29
CA GLY A 179 15.02 -6.44 18.80
C GLY A 179 16.44 -6.61 18.24
N SER A 180 17.18 -7.64 18.66
CA SER A 180 18.47 -8.03 18.09
C SER A 180 18.34 -8.65 16.70
N GLU A 181 17.20 -9.25 16.39
CA GLU A 181 16.94 -9.96 15.15
C GLU A 181 15.95 -9.17 14.27
N LYS A 182 16.47 -8.22 13.49
CA LYS A 182 15.64 -7.28 12.70
C LYS A 182 14.67 -7.99 11.74
N GLY A 183 15.05 -9.12 11.17
CA GLY A 183 14.19 -9.94 10.33
C GLY A 183 12.97 -10.48 11.07
N MET A 184 13.16 -10.91 12.33
CA MET A 184 12.07 -11.38 13.19
C MET A 184 11.09 -10.25 13.53
N VAL A 185 11.59 -9.05 13.84
CA VAL A 185 10.74 -7.87 14.10
C VAL A 185 9.86 -7.57 12.89
N THR A 186 10.42 -7.60 11.68
CA THR A 186 9.65 -7.39 10.43
C THR A 186 8.63 -8.52 10.21
N LEU A 187 8.98 -9.76 10.47
CA LEU A 187 8.05 -10.90 10.38
C LEU A 187 6.88 -10.74 11.35
N PHE A 188 7.17 -10.40 12.63
CA PHE A 188 6.11 -10.16 13.60
C PHE A 188 5.23 -8.97 13.24
N MET A 189 5.79 -7.91 12.64
CA MET A 189 5.02 -6.78 12.11
C MET A 189 4.02 -7.27 11.05
N ILE A 190 4.47 -8.07 10.09
CA ILE A 190 3.60 -8.65 9.05
C ILE A 190 2.48 -9.47 9.69
N LEU A 191 2.80 -10.36 10.64
CA LEU A 191 1.82 -11.23 11.30
C LEU A 191 0.82 -10.44 12.13
N ILE A 192 1.28 -9.49 12.95
CA ILE A 192 0.42 -8.66 13.79
C ILE A 192 -0.58 -7.87 12.94
N ILE A 193 -0.09 -7.15 11.92
CA ILE A 193 -0.96 -6.34 11.07
C ILE A 193 -1.90 -7.23 10.26
N ALA A 194 -1.42 -8.37 9.73
CA ALA A 194 -2.25 -9.29 8.98
C ALA A 194 -3.41 -9.85 9.84
N VAL A 195 -3.16 -10.23 11.09
CA VAL A 195 -4.20 -10.72 12.01
C VAL A 195 -5.19 -9.60 12.33
N LEU A 196 -4.72 -8.38 12.62
CA LEU A 196 -5.60 -7.25 12.93
C LEU A 196 -6.48 -6.84 11.74
N ASP A 197 -5.92 -6.80 10.52
CA ASP A 197 -6.66 -6.45 9.31
C ASP A 197 -7.57 -7.59 8.82
N SER A 198 -7.22 -8.85 9.09
CA SER A 198 -8.04 -10.01 8.74
C SER A 198 -9.44 -9.97 9.38
N THR A 199 -9.60 -9.26 10.48
CA THR A 199 -10.89 -9.12 11.19
C THR A 199 -11.95 -8.45 10.32
N ARG A 200 -11.57 -7.44 9.56
CA ARG A 200 -12.48 -6.72 8.63
C ARG A 200 -12.79 -7.57 7.40
N VAL A 201 -11.77 -8.25 6.87
CA VAL A 201 -11.94 -9.20 5.77
C VAL A 201 -12.84 -10.36 6.19
N PHE A 202 -12.69 -10.87 7.42
CA PHE A 202 -13.59 -11.88 7.99
C PHE A 202 -15.06 -11.41 7.99
N ARG A 203 -15.31 -10.20 8.47
CA ARG A 203 -16.69 -9.67 8.51
C ARG A 203 -17.32 -9.58 7.12
N LEU A 204 -16.56 -9.08 6.14
CA LEU A 204 -17.05 -8.98 4.77
C LEU A 204 -17.27 -10.36 4.15
N SER A 205 -16.27 -11.25 4.21
CA SER A 205 -16.36 -12.58 3.61
C SER A 205 -17.45 -13.42 4.27
N ARG A 206 -17.63 -13.31 5.60
CA ARG A 206 -18.74 -13.92 6.31
C ARG A 206 -20.10 -13.39 5.80
N ALA A 207 -20.27 -12.08 5.70
CA ALA A 207 -21.53 -11.49 5.24
C ALA A 207 -21.87 -11.88 3.79
N VAL A 208 -20.87 -11.83 2.89
CA VAL A 208 -21.04 -12.26 1.50
C VAL A 208 -21.33 -13.75 1.42
N GLY A 209 -20.58 -14.57 2.19
CA GLY A 209 -20.78 -16.02 2.27
C GLY A 209 -22.19 -16.38 2.74
N MET A 210 -22.70 -15.71 3.77
CA MET A 210 -24.09 -15.94 4.28
C MET A 210 -25.15 -15.64 3.22
N ASN A 211 -24.95 -14.63 2.38
CA ASN A 211 -25.86 -14.34 1.26
C ASN A 211 -25.84 -15.42 0.18
N ILE A 212 -24.70 -16.08 -0.03
CA ILE A 212 -24.52 -17.13 -1.05
C ILE A 212 -25.05 -18.47 -0.54
N VAL A 213 -24.86 -18.78 0.73
CA VAL A 213 -25.26 -20.08 1.34
C VAL A 213 -26.78 -20.33 1.26
N VAL A 214 -27.59 -19.27 1.15
CA VAL A 214 -29.06 -19.38 1.02
C VAL A 214 -29.55 -19.46 -0.44
N MET A 215 -28.65 -19.49 -1.42
CA MET A 215 -29.01 -19.60 -2.84
C MET A 215 -29.24 -21.05 -3.26
N ASP A 216 -30.16 -21.27 -4.18
CA ASP A 216 -30.60 -22.60 -4.61
C ASP A 216 -29.46 -23.49 -5.12
N PHE A 217 -28.49 -22.91 -5.87
CA PHE A 217 -27.35 -23.66 -6.36
C PHE A 217 -26.45 -24.20 -5.24
N PHE A 218 -26.29 -23.43 -4.16
CA PHE A 218 -25.50 -23.84 -3.00
C PHE A 218 -26.22 -24.96 -2.23
N GLU A 219 -27.53 -24.83 -2.02
CA GLU A 219 -28.35 -25.84 -1.38
C GLU A 219 -28.35 -27.14 -2.20
N ALA A 220 -28.48 -27.05 -3.52
CA ALA A 220 -28.37 -28.22 -4.42
C ALA A 220 -27.01 -28.89 -4.32
N ALA A 221 -25.90 -28.16 -4.22
CA ALA A 221 -24.57 -28.73 -4.02
C ALA A 221 -24.47 -29.44 -2.67
N LYS A 222 -25.01 -28.83 -1.60
CA LYS A 222 -25.05 -29.44 -0.26
C LYS A 222 -25.88 -30.71 -0.22
N LEU A 223 -27.04 -30.76 -0.91
CA LEU A 223 -27.89 -31.93 -1.01
C LEU A 223 -27.26 -33.08 -1.82
N ARG A 224 -26.35 -32.75 -2.77
CA ARG A 224 -25.52 -33.75 -3.48
C ARG A 224 -24.45 -34.37 -2.57
N GLY A 225 -24.27 -33.86 -1.35
CA GLY A 225 -23.26 -34.36 -0.41
C GLY A 225 -21.85 -33.86 -0.72
N GLU A 226 -21.71 -32.72 -1.40
CA GLU A 226 -20.42 -32.12 -1.71
C GLU A 226 -19.65 -31.75 -0.45
N LYS A 227 -18.31 -31.91 -0.52
CA LYS A 227 -17.42 -31.62 0.62
C LYS A 227 -17.37 -30.13 0.91
N LEU A 228 -17.07 -29.78 2.17
CA LEU A 228 -16.91 -28.39 2.63
C LEU A 228 -15.94 -27.58 1.76
N SER A 229 -14.82 -28.19 1.37
CA SER A 229 -13.86 -27.54 0.46
C SER A 229 -14.48 -27.20 -0.89
N TYR A 230 -15.28 -28.09 -1.47
CA TYR A 230 -15.98 -27.82 -2.73
C TYR A 230 -16.98 -26.67 -2.54
N LEU A 231 -17.78 -26.70 -1.50
CA LEU A 231 -18.76 -25.63 -1.20
C LEU A 231 -18.09 -24.27 -1.07
N ILE A 232 -16.92 -24.19 -0.43
CA ILE A 232 -16.17 -22.93 -0.24
C ILE A 232 -15.50 -22.49 -1.55
N PHE A 233 -14.70 -23.36 -2.18
CA PHE A 233 -13.85 -22.94 -3.29
C PHE A 233 -14.56 -22.94 -4.65
N SER A 234 -15.59 -23.77 -4.83
CA SER A 234 -16.30 -23.89 -6.12
C SER A 234 -17.62 -23.12 -6.15
N GLU A 235 -18.30 -22.99 -5.00
CA GLU A 235 -19.60 -22.34 -4.94
C GLU A 235 -19.51 -20.91 -4.36
N ILE A 236 -18.82 -20.69 -3.23
CA ILE A 236 -18.78 -19.39 -2.56
C ILE A 236 -17.72 -18.49 -3.19
N ALA A 237 -16.47 -18.92 -3.28
CA ALA A 237 -15.35 -18.07 -3.63
C ALA A 237 -15.48 -17.38 -5.00
N PRO A 238 -15.94 -18.07 -6.09
CA PRO A 238 -16.11 -17.42 -7.38
C PRO A 238 -17.19 -16.32 -7.36
N ASN A 239 -18.27 -16.55 -6.62
CA ASN A 239 -19.40 -15.61 -6.50
C ASN A 239 -19.09 -14.43 -5.56
N ALA A 240 -18.14 -14.60 -4.63
CA ALA A 240 -17.67 -13.56 -3.72
C ALA A 240 -16.48 -12.75 -4.28
N PHE A 241 -15.92 -13.12 -5.42
CA PHE A 241 -14.66 -12.55 -5.92
C PHE A 241 -14.72 -11.04 -6.13
N ALA A 242 -15.78 -10.51 -6.73
CA ALA A 242 -15.87 -9.09 -7.08
C ALA A 242 -15.85 -8.17 -5.84
N PRO A 243 -16.70 -8.37 -4.80
CA PRO A 243 -16.64 -7.56 -3.59
C PRO A 243 -15.33 -7.75 -2.81
N LEU A 244 -14.75 -8.96 -2.79
CA LEU A 244 -13.48 -9.21 -2.12
C LEU A 244 -12.30 -8.54 -2.82
N LEU A 245 -12.30 -8.48 -4.15
CA LEU A 245 -11.26 -7.81 -4.91
C LEU A 245 -11.26 -6.29 -4.70
N ALA A 246 -12.46 -5.69 -4.62
CA ALA A 246 -12.58 -4.26 -4.28
C ALA A 246 -12.09 -3.98 -2.85
N GLU A 247 -12.49 -4.81 -1.88
CA GLU A 247 -12.00 -4.71 -0.50
C GLU A 247 -10.49 -4.89 -0.40
N PHE A 248 -9.89 -5.76 -1.25
CA PHE A 248 -8.43 -5.96 -1.27
C PHE A 248 -7.69 -4.64 -1.50
N GLY A 249 -8.09 -3.85 -2.48
CA GLY A 249 -7.47 -2.55 -2.73
C GLY A 249 -7.59 -1.59 -1.55
N LEU A 250 -8.79 -1.51 -0.93
CA LEU A 250 -9.00 -0.69 0.26
C LEU A 250 -8.12 -1.16 1.43
N ARG A 251 -8.08 -2.47 1.71
CA ARG A 251 -7.26 -3.03 2.81
C ARG A 251 -5.78 -2.81 2.54
N PHE A 252 -5.32 -2.99 1.30
CA PHE A 252 -3.94 -2.69 0.94
C PHE A 252 -3.56 -1.25 1.32
N CYS A 253 -4.40 -0.26 1.01
CA CYS A 253 -4.15 1.13 1.41
C CYS A 253 -4.05 1.28 2.94
N PHE A 254 -4.96 0.67 3.70
CA PHE A 254 -4.93 0.77 5.17
C PHE A 254 -3.71 0.07 5.78
N VAL A 255 -3.37 -1.13 5.32
CA VAL A 255 -2.17 -1.87 5.75
C VAL A 255 -0.91 -1.07 5.45
N PHE A 256 -0.82 -0.56 4.22
CA PHE A 256 0.29 0.27 3.76
C PHE A 256 0.49 1.52 4.63
N LEU A 257 -0.60 2.26 4.91
CA LEU A 257 -0.56 3.43 5.79
C LEU A 257 -0.23 3.07 7.24
N THR A 258 -0.70 1.91 7.73
CA THR A 258 -0.38 1.42 9.07
C THR A 258 1.11 1.11 9.20
N ILE A 259 1.70 0.42 8.22
CA ILE A 259 3.14 0.12 8.18
C ILE A 259 3.95 1.42 8.13
N ALA A 260 3.58 2.36 7.25
CA ALA A 260 4.25 3.65 7.15
C ALA A 260 4.17 4.45 8.47
N SER A 261 3.02 4.40 9.17
CA SER A 261 2.83 5.05 10.46
C SER A 261 3.69 4.42 11.57
N LEU A 262 3.75 3.08 11.65
CA LEU A 262 4.60 2.37 12.61
C LEU A 262 6.08 2.68 12.35
N SER A 263 6.49 2.72 11.09
CA SER A 263 7.84 3.06 10.67
C SER A 263 8.19 4.51 11.01
N PHE A 264 7.28 5.44 10.77
CA PHE A 264 7.43 6.84 11.18
C PHE A 264 7.62 6.97 12.70
N LEU A 265 6.92 6.16 13.50
CA LEU A 265 7.06 6.11 14.95
C LEU A 265 8.32 5.35 15.43
N GLY A 266 9.09 4.75 14.50
CA GLY A 266 10.36 4.10 14.79
C GLY A 266 10.28 2.64 15.18
N ILE A 267 9.11 2.02 15.13
CA ILE A 267 8.88 0.63 15.51
C ILE A 267 8.35 -0.24 14.36
N GLY A 268 8.36 0.29 13.11
CA GLY A 268 8.04 -0.44 11.89
C GLY A 268 9.24 -1.16 11.29
N ILE A 269 9.45 -0.95 9.99
CA ILE A 269 10.57 -1.54 9.23
C ILE A 269 11.90 -1.04 9.80
N GLN A 270 12.78 -1.98 10.12
CA GLN A 270 14.06 -1.68 10.79
C GLN A 270 15.20 -1.51 9.79
N PRO A 271 16.18 -0.60 10.07
CA PRO A 271 17.40 -0.53 9.28
C PRO A 271 18.10 -1.89 9.19
N PRO A 272 18.79 -2.25 8.07
CA PRO A 272 19.21 -1.37 6.98
C PRO A 272 18.16 -1.11 5.90
N LEU A 273 17.00 -1.76 5.95
CA LEU A 273 15.97 -1.60 4.94
C LEU A 273 15.52 -0.13 4.82
N ALA A 274 15.42 0.33 3.57
CA ALA A 274 14.85 1.64 3.28
C ALA A 274 13.32 1.55 3.34
N ASP A 275 12.69 2.56 3.93
CA ASP A 275 11.24 2.64 4.08
C ASP A 275 10.78 4.09 4.05
N TRP A 276 9.66 4.37 3.39
CA TRP A 276 9.17 5.73 3.23
C TRP A 276 8.70 6.35 4.55
N GLY A 277 8.14 5.58 5.48
CA GLY A 277 7.73 6.08 6.79
C GLY A 277 8.92 6.58 7.61
N THR A 278 10.00 5.78 7.70
CA THR A 278 11.24 6.20 8.35
C THR A 278 11.90 7.37 7.63
N MET A 279 11.86 7.40 6.29
CA MET A 279 12.40 8.53 5.52
C MET A 279 11.68 9.84 5.83
N VAL A 280 10.35 9.84 5.94
CA VAL A 280 9.61 11.06 6.33
C VAL A 280 10.09 11.56 7.70
N ARG A 281 10.28 10.67 8.68
CA ARG A 281 10.78 11.03 10.00
C ARG A 281 12.23 11.55 9.95
N ASP A 282 13.12 10.76 9.35
CA ASP A 282 14.57 11.03 9.37
C ASP A 282 14.92 12.29 8.57
N LEU A 283 14.20 12.56 7.48
CA LEU A 283 14.40 13.75 6.65
C LEU A 283 13.65 14.98 7.13
N SER A 284 12.79 14.87 8.14
CA SER A 284 11.98 15.99 8.64
C SER A 284 12.83 17.20 9.10
N GLN A 285 14.05 16.97 9.57
CA GLN A 285 15.00 18.03 9.91
C GLN A 285 15.32 18.98 8.75
N PHE A 286 15.27 18.48 7.51
CA PHE A 286 15.56 19.28 6.33
C PHE A 286 14.51 20.37 6.04
N ILE A 287 13.34 20.30 6.69
CA ILE A 287 12.30 21.35 6.60
C ILE A 287 12.84 22.69 7.12
N ALA A 288 13.76 22.66 8.09
CA ALA A 288 14.39 23.87 8.61
C ALA A 288 15.19 24.66 7.57
N TYR A 289 15.56 24.05 6.47
CA TYR A 289 16.26 24.72 5.35
C TYR A 289 15.33 25.52 4.45
N ALA A 290 14.02 25.40 4.57
CA ALA A 290 13.03 26.08 3.71
C ALA A 290 13.26 27.60 3.51
N PRO A 291 13.73 28.39 4.53
CA PRO A 291 13.99 29.82 4.36
C PRO A 291 15.14 30.15 3.43
N PHE A 292 16.05 29.21 3.12
CA PHE A 292 17.21 29.50 2.28
C PHE A 292 16.82 29.56 0.79
N PRO A 293 17.08 30.68 0.07
CA PRO A 293 16.43 30.94 -1.22
C PRO A 293 16.88 30.01 -2.35
N VAL A 294 18.06 29.41 -2.31
CA VAL A 294 18.61 28.62 -3.42
C VAL A 294 18.45 27.13 -3.18
N VAL A 295 18.97 26.61 -2.06
CA VAL A 295 18.94 25.15 -1.76
C VAL A 295 17.74 24.77 -0.91
N GLY A 296 17.17 25.71 -0.17
CA GLY A 296 16.11 25.44 0.80
C GLY A 296 14.85 24.78 0.24
N PRO A 297 14.27 25.25 -0.89
CA PRO A 297 13.06 24.65 -1.43
C PRO A 297 13.23 23.18 -1.80
N LEU A 298 14.36 22.80 -2.40
CA LEU A 298 14.63 21.41 -2.78
C LEU A 298 14.93 20.56 -1.54
N THR A 299 15.75 21.08 -0.62
CA THR A 299 16.10 20.38 0.63
C THR A 299 14.88 20.14 1.50
N ALA A 300 14.02 21.17 1.70
CA ALA A 300 12.78 21.05 2.46
C ALA A 300 11.74 20.12 1.81
N SER A 301 11.86 19.86 0.50
CA SER A 301 10.97 18.93 -0.19
C SER A 301 11.33 17.44 0.01
N LEU A 302 12.52 17.10 0.51
CA LEU A 302 12.96 15.71 0.65
C LEU A 302 12.01 14.83 1.49
N PRO A 303 11.56 15.22 2.68
CA PRO A 303 10.56 14.44 3.42
C PRO A 303 9.21 14.38 2.69
N LEU A 304 8.87 15.43 1.92
CA LEU A 304 7.64 15.47 1.13
C LEU A 304 7.68 14.54 -0.08
N MET A 305 8.86 14.18 -0.60
CA MET A 305 8.99 13.19 -1.67
C MET A 305 8.56 11.81 -1.18
N ALA A 306 9.05 11.38 0.00
CA ALA A 306 8.64 10.12 0.60
C ALA A 306 7.14 10.12 1.00
N ALA A 307 6.68 11.21 1.63
CA ALA A 307 5.25 11.37 1.96
C ALA A 307 4.38 11.41 0.69
N GLY A 308 4.84 12.09 -0.36
CA GLY A 308 4.17 12.16 -1.66
C GLY A 308 4.08 10.78 -2.34
N ALA A 309 5.12 9.97 -2.24
CA ALA A 309 5.10 8.60 -2.74
C ALA A 309 4.00 7.78 -2.03
N ILE A 310 3.89 7.89 -0.70
CA ILE A 310 2.82 7.24 0.07
C ILE A 310 1.44 7.73 -0.38
N ALA A 311 1.24 9.05 -0.46
CA ALA A 311 -0.03 9.64 -0.83
C ALA A 311 -0.46 9.28 -2.25
N LEU A 312 0.47 9.35 -3.21
CA LEU A 312 0.19 9.10 -4.62
C LEU A 312 -0.21 7.64 -4.88
N LEU A 313 0.46 6.68 -4.25
CA LEU A 313 0.08 5.27 -4.35
C LEU A 313 -1.31 5.02 -3.74
N THR A 314 -1.60 5.62 -2.58
CA THR A 314 -2.92 5.51 -1.94
C THR A 314 -4.03 6.05 -2.84
N VAL A 315 -3.83 7.23 -3.44
CA VAL A 315 -4.79 7.83 -4.38
C VAL A 315 -4.97 6.95 -5.63
N ALA A 316 -3.85 6.44 -6.17
CA ALA A 316 -3.88 5.57 -7.35
C ALA A 316 -4.71 4.30 -7.13
N VAL A 317 -4.52 3.64 -5.99
CA VAL A 317 -5.28 2.43 -5.65
C VAL A 317 -6.76 2.77 -5.44
N ASN A 318 -7.08 3.87 -4.74
CA ASN A 318 -8.48 4.28 -4.55
C ASN A 318 -9.19 4.56 -5.88
N PHE A 319 -8.56 5.21 -6.85
CA PHE A 319 -9.15 5.42 -8.18
C PHE A 319 -9.52 4.12 -8.89
N VAL A 320 -8.68 3.09 -8.74
CA VAL A 320 -8.95 1.77 -9.32
C VAL A 320 -10.09 1.07 -8.58
N VAL A 321 -10.09 1.12 -7.25
CA VAL A 321 -11.11 0.51 -6.41
C VAL A 321 -12.49 1.14 -6.67
N ASP A 322 -12.57 2.47 -6.72
CA ASP A 322 -13.81 3.18 -7.02
C ASP A 322 -14.40 2.76 -8.37
N TRP A 323 -13.56 2.70 -9.39
CA TRP A 323 -13.98 2.21 -10.70
C TRP A 323 -14.46 0.75 -10.67
N MET A 324 -13.79 -0.12 -9.93
CA MET A 324 -14.18 -1.53 -9.78
C MET A 324 -15.54 -1.66 -9.08
N LEU A 325 -15.77 -0.88 -8.02
CA LEU A 325 -17.03 -0.85 -7.28
C LEU A 325 -18.19 -0.35 -8.16
N HIS A 326 -18.00 0.74 -8.89
CA HIS A 326 -18.98 1.24 -9.84
C HIS A 326 -19.35 0.20 -10.91
N ARG A 327 -18.35 -0.50 -11.42
CA ARG A 327 -18.58 -1.56 -12.42
C ARG A 327 -19.30 -2.77 -11.84
N ALA A 328 -19.03 -3.14 -10.58
CA ALA A 328 -19.66 -4.26 -9.90
C ALA A 328 -21.12 -3.96 -9.50
N SER A 329 -21.44 -2.69 -9.19
CA SER A 329 -22.79 -2.27 -8.82
C SER A 329 -23.78 -2.23 -9.99
N GLY A 330 -23.31 -2.33 -11.24
CA GLY A 330 -24.17 -2.32 -12.43
C GLY A 330 -24.87 -0.96 -12.70
N LEU A 331 -24.53 0.08 -11.94
CA LEU A 331 -25.03 1.43 -12.18
C LEU A 331 -24.43 1.92 -13.51
N LYS A 332 -25.27 2.00 -14.55
CA LYS A 332 -24.95 2.70 -15.79
C LYS A 332 -25.13 4.19 -15.53
N GLU A 333 -24.08 4.99 -15.80
CA GLU A 333 -24.25 6.43 -15.98
C GLU A 333 -25.11 6.74 -17.19
#